data_b31bee14cf26b58b24fbae2cca900af6
#
_entry.id   b31bee14cf26b58b24fbae2cca900af6
#
_cell.length_a   1.000
_cell.length_b   1.000
_cell.length_c   1.000
_cell.angle_alpha   90.00
_cell.angle_beta   90.00
_cell.angle_gamma   90.00
#
_symmetry.space_group_name_H-M   'P 1'
#
loop_
_entity.id
_entity.type
_entity.pdbx_description
1 polymer ?
#
loop_
_entity_poly.entity_id
_entity_poly.type
_entity_poly.pdbx_seq_one_letter_code
_entity_poly.pdbx_strand_id
1 'polypeptide(L)'
;MAEAVPAAPSSELLEWPQKDKRRFLHAVYRVGDLDRTIKFYTEGFGMKLLRKRDIPEEKYSNAFLGFGPEDSHFVVELTYNYGVDKYDIGEGFGHFAIATEDVYKLVENIRAKGGNVTREPGPVKGGSSVIAFVKDPDGYAFELIQRGPTPEPLCQVMLRVGDLERSIKFYEKALGLKLLRKIDRPEYKYTLAMMGYGPELETTVLELTYNYGVTEYTKGNAYAQVAISTDDVYKSAEAVNLVTQELGGKITRQPGPVPGINTKVTSFLDPDGWKTVLVDYEDFLKELQ
;
A
#
# COMPACT_ATOMS: atom_id res chain seq x y z
N MET A 1 15.13 -46.74 -11.39
CA MET A 1 15.43 -45.50 -10.62
C MET A 1 14.08 -44.97 -10.22
N ALA A 2 13.78 -44.99 -8.91
CA ALA A 2 12.52 -44.45 -8.41
C ALA A 2 12.63 -42.91 -8.44
N GLU A 3 11.74 -42.23 -9.19
CA GLU A 3 11.59 -40.80 -9.13
C GLU A 3 11.19 -40.41 -7.69
N ALA A 4 12.01 -39.56 -7.06
CA ALA A 4 11.67 -39.01 -5.75
C ALA A 4 10.42 -38.15 -5.89
N VAL A 5 9.32 -38.56 -5.30
CA VAL A 5 8.11 -37.73 -5.16
C VAL A 5 8.53 -36.48 -4.40
N PRO A 6 8.26 -35.25 -4.96
CA PRO A 6 8.57 -34.03 -4.24
C PRO A 6 7.87 -34.05 -2.88
N ALA A 7 8.61 -33.79 -1.82
CA ALA A 7 8.02 -33.67 -0.48
C ALA A 7 6.92 -32.61 -0.52
N ALA A 8 5.73 -32.93 0.00
CA ALA A 8 4.66 -31.95 0.16
C ALA A 8 5.20 -30.76 0.98
N PRO A 9 4.83 -29.53 0.64
CA PRO A 9 5.26 -28.37 1.41
C PRO A 9 4.96 -28.60 2.90
N SER A 10 5.91 -28.31 3.78
CA SER A 10 5.70 -28.51 5.20
C SER A 10 4.50 -27.63 5.63
N SER A 11 3.63 -28.15 6.47
CA SER A 11 2.52 -27.38 7.04
C SER A 11 3.02 -26.11 7.71
N GLU A 12 4.23 -26.13 8.25
CA GLU A 12 4.91 -25.01 8.85
C GLU A 12 5.13 -23.84 7.86
N LEU A 13 5.52 -24.15 6.61
CA LEU A 13 5.76 -23.12 5.60
C LEU A 13 4.44 -22.42 5.19
N LEU A 14 3.35 -23.18 5.05
CA LEU A 14 2.03 -22.62 4.74
C LEU A 14 1.43 -21.81 5.89
N GLU A 15 1.81 -22.12 7.12
CA GLU A 15 1.39 -21.40 8.33
C GLU A 15 2.28 -20.18 8.64
N TRP A 16 3.46 -20.10 8.03
CA TRP A 16 4.43 -19.04 8.30
C TRP A 16 3.85 -17.63 8.16
N PRO A 17 3.12 -17.26 7.10
CA PRO A 17 2.57 -15.92 6.95
C PRO A 17 1.64 -15.50 8.11
N GLN A 18 0.98 -16.46 8.77
CA GLN A 18 0.11 -16.21 9.92
C GLN A 18 0.88 -16.08 11.25
N LYS A 19 2.06 -16.67 11.33
CA LYS A 19 2.91 -16.67 12.53
C LYS A 19 3.93 -15.53 12.54
N ASP A 20 4.29 -15.05 11.37
CA ASP A 20 5.27 -13.99 11.16
C ASP A 20 4.70 -12.64 11.66
N LYS A 21 5.56 -11.86 12.30
CA LYS A 21 5.18 -10.52 12.76
C LYS A 21 5.29 -9.52 11.61
N ARG A 22 4.16 -9.14 11.05
CA ARG A 22 4.09 -8.27 9.89
C ARG A 22 3.35 -6.98 10.18
N ARG A 23 3.80 -5.90 9.55
CA ARG A 23 3.06 -4.64 9.46
C ARG A 23 3.32 -3.97 8.12
N PHE A 24 2.42 -3.11 7.69
CA PHE A 24 2.65 -2.21 6.58
C PHE A 24 3.73 -1.20 6.96
N LEU A 25 4.76 -1.07 6.11
CA LEU A 25 5.87 -0.14 6.29
C LEU A 25 5.66 1.15 5.51
N HIS A 26 5.55 1.04 4.19
CA HIS A 26 5.34 2.19 3.33
C HIS A 26 4.70 1.80 1.99
N ALA A 27 4.08 2.79 1.34
CA ALA A 27 3.67 2.72 -0.05
C ALA A 27 4.62 3.56 -0.90
N VAL A 28 5.06 3.01 -2.02
CA VAL A 28 6.00 3.66 -2.97
C VAL A 28 5.26 4.11 -4.20
N TYR A 29 5.39 5.37 -4.57
CA TYR A 29 4.85 5.89 -5.82
C TYR A 29 5.65 7.08 -6.34
N ARG A 30 5.53 7.31 -7.64
CA ARG A 30 6.33 8.27 -8.39
C ARG A 30 5.65 9.63 -8.48
N VAL A 31 6.45 10.68 -8.37
CA VAL A 31 6.00 12.07 -8.46
C VAL A 31 6.86 12.83 -9.47
N GLY A 32 6.26 13.82 -10.12
CA GLY A 32 6.95 14.62 -11.14
C GLY A 32 7.82 15.76 -10.58
N ASP A 33 7.59 16.14 -9.33
CA ASP A 33 8.35 17.18 -8.63
C ASP A 33 8.32 16.88 -7.13
N LEU A 34 9.46 16.46 -6.60
CA LEU A 34 9.56 16.02 -5.22
C LEU A 34 9.31 17.14 -4.21
N ASP A 35 9.91 18.32 -4.44
CA ASP A 35 9.78 19.45 -3.50
C ASP A 35 8.35 20.01 -3.48
N ARG A 36 7.69 20.08 -4.63
CA ARG A 36 6.27 20.44 -4.73
C ARG A 36 5.40 19.50 -3.92
N THR A 37 5.61 18.20 -4.08
CA THR A 37 4.78 17.19 -3.38
C THR A 37 5.08 17.16 -1.89
N ILE A 38 6.34 17.28 -1.46
CA ILE A 38 6.71 17.40 -0.04
C ILE A 38 5.99 18.62 0.58
N LYS A 39 6.05 19.76 -0.09
CA LYS A 39 5.39 20.98 0.39
C LYS A 39 3.88 20.79 0.55
N PHE A 40 3.23 20.19 -0.46
CA PHE A 40 1.80 19.94 -0.41
C PHE A 40 1.42 18.97 0.72
N TYR A 41 2.18 17.89 0.93
CA TYR A 41 1.88 16.89 1.97
C TYR A 41 2.14 17.45 3.38
N THR A 42 3.17 18.25 3.56
CA THR A 42 3.46 18.86 4.86
C THR A 42 2.50 19.99 5.20
N GLU A 43 2.23 20.90 4.29
CA GLU A 43 1.36 22.05 4.53
C GLU A 43 -0.13 21.73 4.38
N GLY A 44 -0.50 20.84 3.45
CA GLY A 44 -1.88 20.46 3.17
C GLY A 44 -2.40 19.36 4.08
N PHE A 45 -1.73 18.21 4.11
CA PHE A 45 -2.14 17.07 4.91
C PHE A 45 -1.66 17.09 6.35
N GLY A 46 -0.62 17.88 6.66
CA GLY A 46 -0.02 17.90 7.99
C GLY A 46 0.97 16.77 8.26
N MET A 47 1.46 16.10 7.21
CA MET A 47 2.51 15.10 7.34
C MET A 47 3.85 15.74 7.72
N LYS A 48 4.76 14.92 8.23
CA LYS A 48 6.15 15.29 8.49
C LYS A 48 7.06 14.67 7.44
N LEU A 49 8.03 15.43 6.97
CA LEU A 49 9.16 14.87 6.20
C LEU A 49 10.09 14.15 7.18
N LEU A 50 10.24 12.83 7.00
CA LEU A 50 11.00 11.96 7.89
C LEU A 50 12.44 11.76 7.40
N ARG A 51 12.59 11.47 6.09
CA ARG A 51 13.89 11.33 5.41
C ARG A 51 13.78 11.79 3.97
N LYS A 52 14.91 12.26 3.44
CA LYS A 52 15.08 12.52 2.01
C LYS A 52 16.44 12.02 1.59
N ARG A 53 16.51 11.34 0.46
CA ARG A 53 17.77 10.83 -0.11
C ARG A 53 17.86 11.21 -1.57
N ASP A 54 19.07 11.52 -2.01
CA ASP A 54 19.40 11.70 -3.41
C ASP A 54 20.38 10.59 -3.82
N ILE A 55 20.09 9.89 -4.90
CA ILE A 55 20.89 8.79 -5.43
C ILE A 55 21.27 9.12 -6.88
N PRO A 56 22.27 10.02 -7.09
CA PRO A 56 22.60 10.53 -8.42
C PRO A 56 23.10 9.44 -9.38
N GLU A 57 23.75 8.40 -8.86
CA GLU A 57 24.25 7.28 -9.64
C GLU A 57 23.12 6.54 -10.35
N GLU A 58 21.95 6.48 -9.74
CA GLU A 58 20.75 5.84 -10.28
C GLU A 58 19.74 6.86 -10.83
N LYS A 59 20.06 8.14 -10.77
CA LYS A 59 19.25 9.27 -11.27
C LYS A 59 17.85 9.34 -10.66
N TYR A 60 17.75 9.15 -9.35
CA TYR A 60 16.49 9.37 -8.61
C TYR A 60 16.73 9.96 -7.22
N SER A 61 15.70 10.59 -6.70
CA SER A 61 15.60 11.01 -5.30
C SER A 61 14.34 10.42 -4.68
N ASN A 62 14.36 10.17 -3.39
CA ASN A 62 13.14 9.78 -2.66
C ASN A 62 12.96 10.57 -1.36
N ALA A 63 11.73 10.60 -0.88
CA ALA A 63 11.36 11.21 0.38
C ALA A 63 10.32 10.36 1.09
N PHE A 64 10.45 10.25 2.41
CA PHE A 64 9.53 9.52 3.29
C PHE A 64 8.75 10.51 4.11
N LEU A 65 7.42 10.44 4.05
CA LEU A 65 6.52 11.34 4.78
C LEU A 65 5.42 10.55 5.47
N GLY A 66 4.98 11.03 6.62
CA GLY A 66 3.90 10.40 7.37
C GLY A 66 3.51 11.20 8.61
N PHE A 67 2.68 10.59 9.45
CA PHE A 67 2.17 11.20 10.68
C PHE A 67 2.95 10.78 11.94
N GLY A 68 3.89 9.85 11.78
CA GLY A 68 4.76 9.39 12.86
C GLY A 68 6.03 8.74 12.30
N PRO A 69 6.96 8.30 13.18
CA PRO A 69 8.22 7.73 12.76
C PRO A 69 8.05 6.40 12.02
N GLU A 70 8.99 6.11 11.10
CA GLU A 70 8.92 4.95 10.21
C GLU A 70 9.00 3.59 10.93
N ASP A 71 9.57 3.57 12.13
CA ASP A 71 9.70 2.34 12.94
C ASP A 71 8.35 1.86 13.53
N SER A 72 7.34 2.72 13.53
CA SER A 72 6.05 2.46 14.17
C SER A 72 4.83 2.81 13.33
N HIS A 73 4.99 3.62 12.28
CA HIS A 73 3.88 4.10 11.46
C HIS A 73 4.05 3.71 9.99
N PHE A 74 2.92 3.56 9.32
CA PHE A 74 2.88 3.49 7.87
C PHE A 74 3.16 4.87 7.27
N VAL A 75 4.02 4.93 6.26
CA VAL A 75 4.43 6.18 5.63
C VAL A 75 4.33 6.07 4.10
N VAL A 76 4.43 7.19 3.41
CA VAL A 76 4.60 7.19 1.95
C VAL A 76 6.07 7.38 1.59
N GLU A 77 6.53 6.65 0.58
CA GLU A 77 7.81 6.86 -0.08
C GLU A 77 7.56 7.44 -1.47
N LEU A 78 7.90 8.71 -1.64
CA LEU A 78 7.81 9.41 -2.90
C LEU A 78 9.11 9.21 -3.68
N THR A 79 9.03 8.81 -4.94
CA THR A 79 10.17 8.65 -5.84
C THR A 79 10.10 9.67 -6.97
N TYR A 80 11.14 10.46 -7.13
CA TYR A 80 11.34 11.33 -8.27
C TYR A 80 12.47 10.79 -9.13
N ASN A 81 12.17 10.40 -10.37
CA ASN A 81 13.18 10.03 -11.36
C ASN A 81 13.61 11.28 -12.14
N TYR A 82 14.90 11.52 -12.27
CA TYR A 82 15.42 12.73 -12.89
C TYR A 82 14.88 12.95 -14.30
N GLY A 83 14.33 14.13 -14.53
CA GLY A 83 13.78 14.55 -15.82
C GLY A 83 12.41 13.98 -16.18
N VAL A 84 11.78 13.24 -15.29
CA VAL A 84 10.41 12.72 -15.49
C VAL A 84 9.43 13.53 -14.66
N ASP A 85 8.60 14.32 -15.33
CA ASP A 85 7.66 15.27 -14.71
C ASP A 85 6.22 14.75 -14.64
N LYS A 86 5.91 13.63 -15.32
CA LYS A 86 4.57 13.05 -15.38
C LYS A 86 4.59 11.54 -15.39
N TYR A 87 3.58 10.96 -14.77
CA TYR A 87 3.33 9.52 -14.74
C TYR A 87 1.87 9.23 -15.01
N ASP A 88 1.61 8.06 -15.62
CA ASP A 88 0.27 7.53 -15.80
C ASP A 88 -0.14 6.74 -14.55
N ILE A 89 -1.19 7.19 -13.86
CA ILE A 89 -1.73 6.51 -12.68
C ILE A 89 -2.48 5.24 -13.07
N GLY A 90 -3.07 5.20 -14.29
CA GLY A 90 -3.92 4.11 -14.72
C GLY A 90 -5.28 4.11 -14.02
N GLU A 91 -6.03 3.04 -14.23
CA GLU A 91 -7.38 2.86 -13.68
C GLU A 91 -7.43 1.94 -12.47
N GLY A 92 -6.38 1.13 -12.28
CA GLY A 92 -6.33 0.11 -11.23
C GLY A 92 -6.04 0.66 -9.84
N PHE A 93 -5.12 1.62 -9.71
CA PHE A 93 -4.90 2.31 -8.45
C PHE A 93 -6.10 3.18 -8.10
N GLY A 94 -6.58 3.06 -6.87
CA GLY A 94 -7.73 3.84 -6.43
C GLY A 94 -7.33 5.10 -5.67
N HIS A 95 -6.94 4.93 -4.42
CA HIS A 95 -6.60 6.05 -3.55
C HIS A 95 -5.77 5.60 -2.33
N PHE A 96 -5.19 6.58 -1.66
CA PHE A 96 -4.79 6.49 -0.27
C PHE A 96 -5.88 7.09 0.60
N ALA A 97 -5.93 6.74 1.90
CA ALA A 97 -6.85 7.37 2.81
C ALA A 97 -6.14 7.96 4.03
N ILE A 98 -6.63 9.12 4.46
CA ILE A 98 -6.18 9.82 5.66
C ILE A 98 -7.36 9.99 6.60
N ALA A 99 -7.23 9.47 7.82
CA ALA A 99 -8.18 9.71 8.90
C ALA A 99 -7.90 11.05 9.57
N THR A 100 -8.94 11.81 9.82
CA THR A 100 -8.87 13.10 10.51
C THR A 100 -10.08 13.29 11.42
N GLU A 101 -9.91 14.05 12.50
CA GLU A 101 -11.02 14.37 13.40
C GLU A 101 -12.01 15.36 12.78
N ASP A 102 -11.57 16.17 11.82
CA ASP A 102 -12.39 17.18 11.14
C ASP A 102 -12.07 17.24 9.65
N VAL A 103 -12.85 16.53 8.83
CA VAL A 103 -12.70 16.51 7.37
C VAL A 103 -12.95 17.89 6.76
N TYR A 104 -13.91 18.64 7.30
CA TYR A 104 -14.25 19.98 6.77
C TYR A 104 -13.07 20.93 6.91
N LYS A 105 -12.46 20.96 8.08
CA LYS A 105 -11.29 21.79 8.35
C LYS A 105 -10.08 21.39 7.50
N LEU A 106 -9.85 20.08 7.35
CA LEU A 106 -8.74 19.57 6.53
C LEU A 106 -8.92 19.95 5.06
N VAL A 107 -10.13 19.81 4.51
CA VAL A 107 -10.44 20.21 3.12
C VAL A 107 -10.21 21.71 2.91
N GLU A 108 -10.64 22.57 3.83
CA GLU A 108 -10.39 24.01 3.73
C GLU A 108 -8.88 24.32 3.73
N ASN A 109 -8.08 23.64 4.56
CA ASN A 109 -6.64 23.81 4.55
C ASN A 109 -6.02 23.36 3.21
N ILE A 110 -6.43 22.21 2.70
CA ILE A 110 -5.97 21.69 1.40
C ILE A 110 -6.33 22.65 0.27
N ARG A 111 -7.55 23.17 0.27
CA ARG A 111 -8.02 24.17 -0.70
C ARG A 111 -7.18 25.45 -0.66
N ALA A 112 -6.88 25.96 0.54
CA ALA A 112 -6.03 27.13 0.75
C ALA A 112 -4.59 26.93 0.24
N LYS A 113 -4.12 25.69 0.18
CA LYS A 113 -2.80 25.31 -0.37
C LYS A 113 -2.84 24.94 -1.86
N GLY A 114 -3.95 25.22 -2.54
CA GLY A 114 -4.12 24.97 -3.97
C GLY A 114 -4.46 23.52 -4.33
N GLY A 115 -4.91 22.72 -3.37
CA GLY A 115 -5.34 21.35 -3.59
C GLY A 115 -6.63 21.25 -4.40
N ASN A 116 -6.78 20.16 -5.14
CA ASN A 116 -7.93 19.87 -5.97
C ASN A 116 -8.94 19.00 -5.19
N VAL A 117 -10.08 19.60 -4.79
CA VAL A 117 -11.17 18.88 -4.11
C VAL A 117 -12.08 18.27 -5.18
N THR A 118 -12.15 16.95 -5.24
CA THR A 118 -12.96 16.20 -6.22
C THR A 118 -14.29 15.72 -5.65
N ARG A 119 -14.40 15.61 -4.32
CA ARG A 119 -15.66 15.38 -3.61
C ARG A 119 -15.67 16.22 -2.33
N GLU A 120 -16.65 17.11 -2.23
CA GLU A 120 -16.84 17.93 -1.03
C GLU A 120 -17.12 17.08 0.22
N PRO A 121 -16.74 17.56 1.41
CA PRO A 121 -17.03 16.88 2.66
C PRO A 121 -18.52 16.66 2.86
N GLY A 122 -18.86 15.46 3.25
CA GLY A 122 -20.25 15.12 3.55
C GLY A 122 -20.41 13.64 3.86
N PRO A 123 -21.58 13.24 4.37
CA PRO A 123 -21.87 11.86 4.70
C PRO A 123 -21.86 10.97 3.45
N VAL A 124 -21.43 9.72 3.64
CA VAL A 124 -21.59 8.68 2.61
C VAL A 124 -23.07 8.34 2.48
N LYS A 125 -23.56 8.26 1.23
CA LYS A 125 -24.95 7.88 0.97
C LYS A 125 -25.23 6.49 1.56
N GLY A 126 -26.23 6.39 2.41
CA GLY A 126 -26.59 5.14 3.12
C GLY A 126 -25.66 4.77 4.29
N GLY A 127 -24.79 5.69 4.73
CA GLY A 127 -23.89 5.51 5.86
C GLY A 127 -23.77 6.76 6.73
N SER A 128 -23.07 6.63 7.85
CA SER A 128 -22.83 7.73 8.81
C SER A 128 -21.46 8.37 8.69
N SER A 129 -20.52 7.76 7.94
CA SER A 129 -19.17 8.28 7.78
C SER A 129 -19.17 9.55 6.94
N VAL A 130 -18.46 10.58 7.43
CA VAL A 130 -18.20 11.80 6.66
C VAL A 130 -16.86 11.61 5.93
N ILE A 131 -16.87 11.80 4.63
CA ILE A 131 -15.67 11.68 3.78
C ILE A 131 -15.58 12.84 2.79
N ALA A 132 -14.37 13.04 2.28
CA ALA A 132 -14.10 13.90 1.11
C ALA A 132 -13.07 13.20 0.23
N PHE A 133 -12.92 13.65 -1.01
CA PHE A 133 -11.82 13.25 -1.88
C PHE A 133 -11.07 14.47 -2.40
N VAL A 134 -9.77 14.37 -2.39
CA VAL A 134 -8.88 15.38 -2.97
C VAL A 134 -7.84 14.69 -3.86
N LYS A 135 -7.28 15.45 -4.80
CA LYS A 135 -6.11 15.01 -5.56
C LYS A 135 -4.90 15.82 -5.17
N ASP A 136 -3.77 15.15 -5.10
CA ASP A 136 -2.47 15.79 -4.91
C ASP A 136 -1.97 16.43 -6.23
N PRO A 137 -0.81 17.12 -6.25
CA PRO A 137 -0.30 17.77 -7.45
C PRO A 137 -0.02 16.85 -8.62
N ASP A 138 0.24 15.57 -8.39
CA ASP A 138 0.48 14.56 -9.43
C ASP A 138 -0.82 13.83 -9.87
N GLY A 139 -1.93 14.09 -9.18
CA GLY A 139 -3.23 13.49 -9.49
C GLY A 139 -3.59 12.26 -8.69
N TYR A 140 -2.79 11.87 -7.68
CA TYR A 140 -3.16 10.78 -6.78
C TYR A 140 -4.36 11.17 -5.92
N ALA A 141 -5.36 10.30 -5.89
CA ALA A 141 -6.55 10.51 -5.07
C ALA A 141 -6.28 10.15 -3.61
N PHE A 142 -6.76 11.00 -2.72
CA PHE A 142 -6.78 10.77 -1.26
C PHE A 142 -8.21 10.84 -0.77
N GLU A 143 -8.67 9.78 -0.12
CA GLU A 143 -9.90 9.79 0.67
C GLU A 143 -9.59 10.37 2.05
N LEU A 144 -10.35 11.37 2.45
CA LEU A 144 -10.27 11.95 3.78
C LEU A 144 -11.45 11.42 4.59
N ILE A 145 -11.19 10.75 5.70
CA ILE A 145 -12.21 10.04 6.48
C ILE A 145 -12.30 10.66 7.87
N GLN A 146 -13.50 11.11 8.26
CA GLN A 146 -13.71 11.64 9.61
C GLN A 146 -13.78 10.50 10.62
N ARG A 147 -12.81 10.50 11.53
CA ARG A 147 -12.69 9.55 12.63
C ARG A 147 -12.25 10.29 13.88
N GLY A 148 -12.48 9.72 15.04
CA GLY A 148 -11.84 10.15 16.28
C GLY A 148 -10.32 9.95 16.23
N PRO A 149 -9.59 10.31 17.30
CA PRO A 149 -8.16 10.10 17.38
C PRO A 149 -7.79 8.65 17.04
N THR A 150 -6.82 8.50 16.14
CA THR A 150 -6.32 7.18 15.74
C THR A 150 -4.80 7.15 15.82
N PRO A 151 -4.17 6.03 16.23
CA PRO A 151 -2.72 5.88 16.20
C PRO A 151 -2.15 5.86 14.78
N GLU A 152 -2.98 5.56 13.75
CA GLU A 152 -2.51 5.46 12.36
C GLU A 152 -3.40 6.30 11.41
N PRO A 153 -3.11 7.61 11.27
CA PRO A 153 -3.87 8.48 10.38
C PRO A 153 -3.78 8.12 8.89
N LEU A 154 -2.61 7.67 8.41
CA LEU A 154 -2.46 7.17 7.04
C LEU A 154 -2.98 5.74 7.00
N CYS A 155 -4.28 5.59 6.80
CA CYS A 155 -5.01 4.40 7.23
C CYS A 155 -5.34 3.40 6.12
N GLN A 156 -5.13 3.73 4.84
CA GLN A 156 -5.64 2.86 3.78
C GLN A 156 -4.93 3.06 2.44
N VAL A 157 -4.71 1.94 1.75
CA VAL A 157 -4.36 1.90 0.33
C VAL A 157 -5.46 1.12 -0.39
N MET A 158 -6.07 1.71 -1.42
CA MET A 158 -7.10 1.03 -2.21
C MET A 158 -6.59 0.64 -3.59
N LEU A 159 -6.75 -0.64 -3.90
CA LEU A 159 -6.41 -1.23 -5.19
C LEU A 159 -7.63 -1.93 -5.79
N ARG A 160 -7.83 -1.82 -7.11
CA ARG A 160 -8.86 -2.55 -7.82
C ARG A 160 -8.36 -3.92 -8.26
N VAL A 161 -9.23 -4.91 -8.13
CA VAL A 161 -8.93 -6.31 -8.44
C VAL A 161 -10.00 -6.90 -9.35
N GLY A 162 -9.62 -7.87 -10.18
CA GLY A 162 -10.51 -8.50 -11.15
C GLY A 162 -11.32 -9.67 -10.58
N ASP A 163 -10.91 -10.22 -9.44
CA ASP A 163 -11.58 -11.32 -8.74
C ASP A 163 -11.33 -11.16 -7.23
N LEU A 164 -12.35 -10.70 -6.52
CA LEU A 164 -12.22 -10.36 -5.09
C LEU A 164 -11.93 -11.59 -4.22
N GLU A 165 -12.60 -12.70 -4.47
CA GLU A 165 -12.42 -13.92 -3.65
C GLU A 165 -11.03 -14.51 -3.83
N ARG A 166 -10.51 -14.53 -5.06
CA ARG A 166 -9.14 -14.93 -5.34
C ARG A 166 -8.13 -14.01 -4.65
N SER A 167 -8.36 -12.70 -4.72
CA SER A 167 -7.48 -11.71 -4.08
C SER A 167 -7.49 -11.84 -2.57
N ILE A 168 -8.65 -11.99 -1.93
CA ILE A 168 -8.75 -12.22 -0.48
C ILE A 168 -7.93 -13.45 -0.09
N LYS A 169 -8.14 -14.60 -0.76
CA LYS A 169 -7.38 -15.82 -0.49
C LYS A 169 -5.88 -15.64 -0.67
N PHE A 170 -5.49 -14.91 -1.73
CA PHE A 170 -4.07 -14.65 -1.98
C PHE A 170 -3.42 -13.87 -0.82
N TYR A 171 -4.04 -12.77 -0.42
CA TYR A 171 -3.50 -11.93 0.66
C TYR A 171 -3.52 -12.62 2.02
N GLU A 172 -4.54 -13.45 2.29
CA GLU A 172 -4.57 -14.29 3.49
C GLU A 172 -3.43 -15.32 3.51
N LYS A 173 -3.26 -16.07 2.42
CA LYS A 173 -2.27 -17.15 2.34
C LYS A 173 -0.83 -16.64 2.19
N ALA A 174 -0.61 -15.65 1.34
CA ALA A 174 0.74 -15.14 1.05
C ALA A 174 1.26 -14.18 2.10
N LEU A 175 0.38 -13.35 2.66
CA LEU A 175 0.77 -12.27 3.56
C LEU A 175 0.26 -12.41 4.98
N GLY A 176 -0.64 -13.35 5.28
CA GLY A 176 -1.23 -13.48 6.61
C GLY A 176 -2.18 -12.34 6.98
N LEU A 177 -2.62 -11.54 5.98
CA LEU A 177 -3.64 -10.53 6.20
C LEU A 177 -4.97 -11.18 6.58
N LYS A 178 -5.76 -10.51 7.39
CA LYS A 178 -7.09 -10.95 7.78
C LYS A 178 -8.14 -10.15 7.05
N LEU A 179 -9.20 -10.82 6.61
CA LEU A 179 -10.41 -10.14 6.15
C LEU A 179 -11.10 -9.50 7.36
N LEU A 180 -11.05 -8.17 7.44
CA LEU A 180 -11.64 -7.42 8.55
C LEU A 180 -13.09 -7.07 8.28
N ARG A 181 -13.41 -6.73 7.04
CA ARG A 181 -14.74 -6.31 6.63
C ARG A 181 -14.92 -6.53 5.13
N LYS A 182 -16.12 -6.95 4.74
CA LYS A 182 -16.53 -7.05 3.33
C LYS A 182 -17.87 -6.32 3.17
N ILE A 183 -17.95 -5.46 2.16
CA ILE A 183 -19.14 -4.67 1.88
C ILE A 183 -19.54 -4.84 0.43
N ASP A 184 -20.76 -5.27 0.20
CA ASP A 184 -21.36 -5.28 -1.13
C ASP A 184 -22.23 -4.04 -1.34
N ARG A 185 -22.03 -3.38 -2.48
CA ARG A 185 -22.78 -2.18 -2.90
C ARG A 185 -23.38 -2.40 -4.29
N PRO A 186 -24.42 -3.25 -4.38
CA PRO A 186 -25.01 -3.57 -5.68
C PRO A 186 -25.61 -2.37 -6.40
N GLU A 187 -26.08 -1.36 -5.66
CA GLU A 187 -26.57 -0.10 -6.21
C GLU A 187 -25.49 0.70 -6.97
N TYR A 188 -24.21 0.50 -6.61
CA TYR A 188 -23.03 1.10 -7.26
C TYR A 188 -22.22 0.08 -8.04
N LYS A 189 -22.65 -1.19 -8.09
CA LYS A 189 -22.01 -2.29 -8.81
C LYS A 189 -20.56 -2.54 -8.39
N TYR A 190 -20.26 -2.52 -7.08
CA TYR A 190 -18.97 -2.94 -6.56
C TYR A 190 -19.11 -3.68 -5.23
N THR A 191 -18.10 -4.48 -4.94
CA THR A 191 -17.85 -5.09 -3.63
C THR A 191 -16.43 -4.74 -3.21
N LEU A 192 -16.24 -4.42 -1.93
CA LEU A 192 -14.91 -4.17 -1.38
C LEU A 192 -14.62 -5.08 -0.17
N ALA A 193 -13.33 -5.30 0.07
CA ALA A 193 -12.81 -6.02 1.23
C ALA A 193 -11.70 -5.22 1.89
N MET A 194 -11.78 -5.07 3.21
CA MET A 194 -10.70 -4.49 4.03
C MET A 194 -9.84 -5.60 4.58
N MET A 195 -8.56 -5.60 4.24
CA MET A 195 -7.57 -6.58 4.67
C MET A 195 -6.53 -5.93 5.57
N GLY A 196 -6.21 -6.53 6.71
CA GLY A 196 -5.27 -5.92 7.65
C GLY A 196 -4.68 -6.88 8.66
N TYR A 197 -3.69 -6.39 9.42
CA TYR A 197 -3.04 -7.13 10.51
C TYR A 197 -3.66 -6.85 11.88
N GLY A 198 -4.43 -5.79 11.99
CA GLY A 198 -5.06 -5.34 13.24
C GLY A 198 -6.41 -4.66 12.99
N PRO A 199 -7.00 -4.04 14.02
CA PRO A 199 -8.28 -3.36 13.90
C PRO A 199 -8.25 -2.25 12.85
N GLU A 200 -9.29 -2.20 12.00
CA GLU A 200 -9.38 -1.22 10.89
C GLU A 200 -9.26 0.25 11.34
N LEU A 201 -9.74 0.56 12.53
CA LEU A 201 -9.72 1.93 13.05
C LEU A 201 -8.38 2.33 13.71
N GLU A 202 -7.47 1.38 13.89
CA GLU A 202 -6.21 1.58 14.62
C GLU A 202 -4.97 1.30 13.77
N THR A 203 -5.14 0.63 12.62
CA THR A 203 -4.02 0.21 11.76
C THR A 203 -4.28 0.56 10.31
N THR A 204 -3.22 0.59 9.51
CA THR A 204 -3.35 0.70 8.06
C THR A 204 -3.92 -0.58 7.47
N VAL A 205 -4.84 -0.45 6.52
CA VAL A 205 -5.47 -1.56 5.81
C VAL A 205 -5.28 -1.46 4.31
N LEU A 206 -5.36 -2.60 3.65
CA LEU A 206 -5.46 -2.69 2.20
C LEU A 206 -6.94 -2.87 1.84
N GLU A 207 -7.48 -1.91 1.09
CA GLU A 207 -8.82 -2.03 0.50
C GLU A 207 -8.73 -2.63 -0.89
N LEU A 208 -9.37 -3.77 -1.09
CA LEU A 208 -9.53 -4.42 -2.39
C LEU A 208 -10.92 -4.14 -2.92
N THR A 209 -11.02 -3.52 -4.08
CA THR A 209 -12.31 -3.18 -4.70
C THR A 209 -12.50 -3.94 -6.01
N TYR A 210 -13.60 -4.68 -6.10
CA TYR A 210 -14.05 -5.33 -7.31
C TYR A 210 -15.26 -4.60 -7.89
N ASN A 211 -15.13 -4.05 -9.08
CA ASN A 211 -16.25 -3.49 -9.84
C ASN A 211 -16.88 -4.62 -10.68
N TYR A 212 -18.20 -4.75 -10.60
CA TYR A 212 -18.91 -5.85 -11.26
C TYR A 212 -18.58 -5.96 -12.74
N GLY A 213 -18.15 -7.13 -13.16
CA GLY A 213 -17.81 -7.43 -14.55
C GLY A 213 -16.48 -6.90 -15.05
N VAL A 214 -15.71 -6.19 -14.24
CA VAL A 214 -14.38 -5.68 -14.62
C VAL A 214 -13.31 -6.62 -14.08
N THR A 215 -12.60 -7.31 -14.98
CA THR A 215 -11.61 -8.32 -14.62
C THR A 215 -10.17 -7.84 -14.78
N GLU A 216 -9.94 -6.74 -15.47
CA GLU A 216 -8.63 -6.16 -15.73
C GLU A 216 -8.65 -4.63 -15.63
N TYR A 217 -7.54 -4.06 -15.17
CA TYR A 217 -7.33 -2.63 -15.07
C TYR A 217 -5.95 -2.25 -15.59
N THR A 218 -5.85 -1.08 -16.24
CA THR A 218 -4.56 -0.47 -16.53
C THR A 218 -3.91 -0.01 -15.23
N LYS A 219 -2.63 -0.34 -15.05
CA LYS A 219 -1.88 0.02 -13.83
C LYS A 219 -1.07 1.30 -13.97
N GLY A 220 -0.81 1.72 -15.21
CA GLY A 220 0.08 2.83 -15.46
C GLY A 220 1.51 2.57 -14.95
N ASN A 221 2.21 3.65 -14.60
CA ASN A 221 3.59 3.60 -14.12
C ASN A 221 3.84 4.53 -12.92
N ALA A 222 2.80 4.99 -12.27
CA ALA A 222 2.86 5.94 -11.17
C ALA A 222 2.95 5.24 -9.79
N TYR A 223 1.92 4.49 -9.39
CA TYR A 223 1.97 3.67 -8.18
C TYR A 223 2.89 2.47 -8.40
N ALA A 224 3.78 2.22 -7.45
CA ALA A 224 4.75 1.13 -7.58
C ALA A 224 4.40 -0.09 -6.73
N GLN A 225 4.30 0.08 -5.41
CA GLN A 225 4.21 -1.06 -4.51
C GLN A 225 3.87 -0.65 -3.07
N VAL A 226 3.48 -1.63 -2.28
CA VAL A 226 3.46 -1.55 -0.82
C VAL A 226 4.58 -2.43 -0.26
N ALA A 227 5.23 -1.95 0.81
CA ALA A 227 6.23 -2.70 1.56
C ALA A 227 5.66 -3.17 2.89
N ILE A 228 5.94 -4.41 3.24
CA ILE A 228 5.48 -5.08 4.47
C ILE A 228 6.69 -5.73 5.13
N SER A 229 6.78 -5.62 6.45
CA SER A 229 7.85 -6.27 7.22
C SER A 229 7.69 -7.79 7.29
N THR A 230 8.79 -8.49 7.44
CA THR A 230 8.85 -9.93 7.75
C THR A 230 10.07 -10.22 8.62
N ASP A 231 9.96 -11.21 9.48
CA ASP A 231 11.11 -11.67 10.29
C ASP A 231 12.07 -12.56 9.47
N ASP A 232 11.61 -13.12 8.33
CA ASP A 232 12.44 -13.97 7.45
C ASP A 232 11.98 -13.87 5.99
N VAL A 233 12.74 -13.13 5.17
CA VAL A 233 12.42 -12.95 3.75
C VAL A 233 12.55 -14.23 2.93
N TYR A 234 13.45 -15.16 3.32
CA TYR A 234 13.66 -16.41 2.59
C TYR A 234 12.47 -17.34 2.78
N LYS A 235 12.07 -17.57 4.03
CA LYS A 235 10.89 -18.36 4.37
C LYS A 235 9.62 -17.76 3.80
N SER A 236 9.52 -16.44 3.84
CA SER A 236 8.39 -15.70 3.23
C SER A 236 8.33 -15.86 1.72
N ALA A 237 9.47 -15.79 1.02
CA ALA A 237 9.52 -16.00 -0.43
C ALA A 237 9.08 -17.44 -0.82
N GLU A 238 9.49 -18.45 -0.07
CA GLU A 238 9.06 -19.83 -0.29
C GLU A 238 7.54 -19.99 -0.11
N ALA A 239 6.98 -19.42 0.96
CA ALA A 239 5.54 -19.44 1.21
C ALA A 239 4.77 -18.72 0.08
N VAL A 240 5.20 -17.53 -0.33
CA VAL A 240 4.61 -16.79 -1.44
C VAL A 240 4.68 -17.59 -2.74
N ASN A 241 5.82 -18.24 -3.02
CA ASN A 241 5.97 -19.04 -4.23
C ASN A 241 4.93 -20.17 -4.32
N LEU A 242 4.63 -20.84 -3.22
CA LEU A 242 3.58 -21.87 -3.17
C LEU A 242 2.19 -21.27 -3.46
N VAL A 243 1.91 -20.10 -2.87
CA VAL A 243 0.62 -19.43 -3.07
C VAL A 243 0.46 -18.93 -4.51
N THR A 244 1.52 -18.43 -5.15
CA THR A 244 1.48 -18.00 -6.56
C THR A 244 1.26 -19.17 -7.51
N GLN A 245 1.74 -20.36 -7.19
CA GLN A 245 1.46 -21.58 -7.97
C GLN A 245 -0.02 -21.99 -7.92
N GLU A 246 -0.68 -21.74 -6.78
CA GLU A 246 -2.11 -22.08 -6.62
C GLU A 246 -3.04 -21.00 -7.18
N LEU A 247 -2.78 -19.74 -6.90
CA LEU A 247 -3.71 -18.62 -7.11
C LEU A 247 -3.30 -17.65 -8.21
N GLY A 248 -2.10 -17.79 -8.76
CA GLY A 248 -1.52 -16.83 -9.70
C GLY A 248 -0.62 -15.80 -9.04
N GLY A 249 -0.06 -14.91 -9.85
CA GLY A 249 1.01 -14.03 -9.42
C GLY A 249 2.39 -14.64 -9.68
N LYS A 250 3.44 -13.97 -9.27
CA LYS A 250 4.83 -14.47 -9.41
C LYS A 250 5.82 -13.70 -8.54
N ILE A 251 6.90 -14.37 -8.15
CA ILE A 251 8.06 -13.73 -7.56
C ILE A 251 8.74 -12.88 -8.65
N THR A 252 9.00 -11.61 -8.35
CA THR A 252 9.68 -10.67 -9.25
C THR A 252 11.12 -10.39 -8.80
N ARG A 253 11.43 -10.62 -7.53
CA ARG A 253 12.78 -10.56 -6.98
C ARG A 253 12.96 -11.69 -5.99
N GLN A 254 13.98 -12.53 -6.22
CA GLN A 254 14.40 -13.55 -5.27
C GLN A 254 14.87 -12.89 -3.96
N PRO A 255 14.71 -13.57 -2.80
CA PRO A 255 15.09 -13.02 -1.53
C PRO A 255 16.61 -12.80 -1.44
N GLY A 256 16.99 -11.66 -0.90
CA GLY A 256 18.38 -11.29 -0.71
C GLY A 256 18.58 -9.80 -0.50
N PRO A 257 19.83 -9.38 -0.21
CA PRO A 257 20.15 -7.99 0.06
C PRO A 257 19.97 -7.09 -1.16
N VAL A 258 19.51 -5.87 -0.95
CA VAL A 258 19.48 -4.82 -1.97
C VAL A 258 20.87 -4.19 -2.06
N PRO A 259 21.48 -4.13 -3.26
CA PRO A 259 22.77 -3.45 -3.43
C PRO A 259 22.72 -2.02 -2.90
N GLY A 260 23.76 -1.64 -2.16
CA GLY A 260 23.91 -0.29 -1.60
C GLY A 260 23.34 -0.08 -0.21
N ILE A 261 22.21 -0.70 0.13
CA ILE A 261 21.61 -0.60 1.47
C ILE A 261 21.71 -1.88 2.32
N ASN A 262 22.00 -3.01 1.68
CA ASN A 262 22.15 -4.34 2.30
C ASN A 262 20.89 -4.91 3.00
N THR A 263 19.79 -4.22 3.00
CA THR A 263 18.52 -4.71 3.52
C THR A 263 18.03 -5.87 2.66
N LYS A 264 17.73 -6.99 3.29
CA LYS A 264 17.15 -8.15 2.61
C LYS A 264 15.69 -7.89 2.26
N VAL A 265 15.34 -8.16 1.02
CA VAL A 265 13.97 -8.06 0.53
C VAL A 265 13.64 -9.20 -0.42
N THR A 266 12.36 -9.44 -0.60
CA THR A 266 11.80 -10.20 -1.74
C THR A 266 10.61 -9.45 -2.29
N SER A 267 10.28 -9.62 -3.55
CA SER A 267 9.10 -8.98 -4.12
C SER A 267 8.34 -9.91 -5.04
N PHE A 268 7.04 -9.67 -5.14
CA PHE A 268 6.15 -10.47 -5.94
C PHE A 268 4.97 -9.64 -6.46
N LEU A 269 4.32 -10.17 -7.49
CA LEU A 269 3.04 -9.68 -7.99
C LEU A 269 1.93 -10.59 -7.49
N ASP A 270 0.82 -9.98 -7.09
CA ASP A 270 -0.43 -10.69 -6.83
C ASP A 270 -1.09 -11.17 -8.16
N PRO A 271 -2.20 -11.90 -8.13
CA PRO A 271 -2.86 -12.36 -9.35
C PRO A 271 -3.32 -11.26 -10.32
N ASP A 272 -3.53 -10.04 -9.83
CA ASP A 272 -3.87 -8.88 -10.66
C ASP A 272 -2.65 -8.09 -11.13
N GLY A 273 -1.45 -8.46 -10.67
CA GLY A 273 -0.19 -7.81 -11.00
C GLY A 273 0.19 -6.65 -10.08
N TRP A 274 -0.45 -6.51 -8.91
CA TRP A 274 -0.02 -5.56 -7.89
C TRP A 274 1.21 -6.08 -7.16
N LYS A 275 2.19 -5.19 -7.00
CA LYS A 275 3.48 -5.54 -6.41
C LYS A 275 3.48 -5.31 -4.90
N THR A 276 3.98 -6.31 -4.19
CA THR A 276 4.34 -6.22 -2.77
C THR A 276 5.82 -6.52 -2.59
N VAL A 277 6.47 -5.80 -1.70
CA VAL A 277 7.84 -6.05 -1.25
C VAL A 277 7.79 -6.48 0.21
N LEU A 278 8.36 -7.64 0.52
CA LEU A 278 8.61 -8.07 1.88
C LEU A 278 10.01 -7.66 2.28
N VAL A 279 10.14 -6.96 3.41
CA VAL A 279 11.38 -6.35 3.89
C VAL A 279 11.76 -6.99 5.22
N ASP A 280 13.00 -7.45 5.33
CA ASP A 280 13.56 -7.93 6.61
C ASP A 280 13.46 -6.81 7.64
N TYR A 281 12.73 -7.07 8.73
CA TYR A 281 12.39 -6.02 9.69
C TYR A 281 13.61 -5.55 10.50
N GLU A 282 14.50 -6.48 10.85
CA GLU A 282 15.72 -6.13 11.57
C GLU A 282 16.64 -5.24 10.71
N ASP A 283 16.81 -5.59 9.44
CA ASP A 283 17.60 -4.78 8.50
C ASP A 283 16.93 -3.41 8.26
N PHE A 284 15.60 -3.37 8.13
CA PHE A 284 14.87 -2.12 7.99
C PHE A 284 15.12 -1.17 9.17
N LEU A 285 15.06 -1.67 10.39
CA LEU A 285 15.34 -0.84 11.58
C LEU A 285 16.77 -0.31 11.61
N LYS A 286 17.74 -1.02 11.04
CA LYS A 286 19.13 -0.56 10.90
C LYS A 286 19.25 0.59 9.89
N GLU A 287 18.41 0.61 8.84
CA GLU A 287 18.39 1.73 7.89
C GLU A 287 17.94 3.05 8.52
N LEU A 288 17.18 2.99 9.62
CA LEU A 288 16.64 4.17 10.29
C LEU A 288 17.59 4.80 11.31
N GLN A 289 18.72 4.13 11.60
CA GLN A 289 19.77 4.59 12.52
C GLN A 289 20.80 5.47 11.79
#